data_a22f165e2797a3b4377386985f5a8cee
#
_entry.id   a22f165e2797a3b4377386985f5a8cee
#
_cell.length_a   1.000
_cell.length_b   1.000
_cell.length_c   1.000
_cell.angle_alpha   90.00
_cell.angle_beta   90.00
_cell.angle_gamma   90.00
#
_symmetry.space_group_name_H-M   'P 1'
#
loop_
_entity.id
_entity.type
_entity.pdbx_description
1 polymer ?
#
loop_
_entity_poly.entity_id
_entity_poly.type
_entity_poly.pdbx_seq_one_letter_code
_entity_poly.pdbx_strand_id
1 'polypeptide(L)'
;MGKTWEWDGLVDQAAQELRQLYFRERIQVSRKTVWREVPHLIQVSRRSAVDKQWFRGLGLKRQFVVRGAAASRDARKAVLLGEFAAAQWGMWFVAPKDHDVQFALPSGHLPPKNALPVSTKFKAFKTPPADTAELDGVRVTHPLRTYVDFCRMQKVVNARLAIGWLLRHGFTADEISDYADSFAGSIHPRRRRLAAILPYQVPHLETFPYMLAHSLLDDSRVNVRTHCELDRMGFATLLAGNDLVILIDEDPHWRALEAEPDGLRLAHNRRKRERWEAARGFRKLYFTAAEIEGAPNSFVSEVI
;
A
#
# COMPACT_ATOMS: atom_id res chain seq x y z
N MET A 1 -5.54 12.36 -27.62
CA MET A 1 -6.66 11.43 -27.36
C MET A 1 -6.32 10.72 -26.06
N GLY A 2 -7.03 10.99 -24.94
CA GLY A 2 -6.77 10.35 -23.66
C GLY A 2 -7.16 8.88 -23.71
N LYS A 3 -6.27 8.02 -23.28
CA LYS A 3 -6.51 6.58 -23.09
C LYS A 3 -7.65 6.43 -22.07
N THR A 4 -8.76 5.83 -22.44
CA THR A 4 -9.80 5.44 -21.50
C THR A 4 -9.34 4.17 -20.79
N TRP A 5 -9.06 4.29 -19.49
CA TRP A 5 -8.66 3.15 -18.68
C TRP A 5 -9.88 2.35 -18.25
N GLU A 6 -9.84 1.04 -18.50
CA GLU A 6 -10.79 0.12 -17.90
C GLU A 6 -10.33 -0.22 -16.50
N TRP A 7 -10.90 0.42 -15.50
CA TRP A 7 -10.50 0.30 -14.09
C TRP A 7 -10.98 -1.00 -13.43
N ASP A 8 -12.02 -1.63 -13.97
CA ASP A 8 -12.69 -2.78 -13.34
C ASP A 8 -11.75 -3.98 -13.16
N GLY A 9 -10.83 -4.20 -14.10
CA GLY A 9 -9.83 -5.28 -14.00
C GLY A 9 -8.70 -5.03 -13.00
N LEU A 10 -8.61 -3.83 -12.42
CA LEU A 10 -7.53 -3.46 -11.48
C LEU A 10 -7.93 -3.62 -10.02
N VAL A 11 -9.22 -3.86 -9.73
CA VAL A 11 -9.69 -3.98 -8.35
C VAL A 11 -9.24 -5.29 -7.75
N ASP A 12 -8.55 -5.23 -6.62
CA ASP A 12 -8.20 -6.41 -5.83
C ASP A 12 -9.47 -7.12 -5.34
N GLN A 13 -9.58 -8.40 -5.67
CA GLN A 13 -10.75 -9.21 -5.33
C GLN A 13 -11.01 -9.25 -3.82
N ALA A 14 -9.97 -9.36 -2.99
CA ALA A 14 -10.12 -9.39 -1.54
C ALA A 14 -10.64 -8.05 -0.99
N ALA A 15 -10.23 -6.93 -1.57
CA ALA A 15 -10.76 -5.62 -1.20
C ALA A 15 -12.22 -5.46 -1.63
N GLN A 16 -12.60 -5.99 -2.79
CA GLN A 16 -13.98 -5.99 -3.27
C GLN A 16 -14.90 -6.84 -2.38
N GLU A 17 -14.51 -8.08 -2.12
CA GLU A 17 -15.26 -8.99 -1.24
C GLU A 17 -15.46 -8.39 0.16
N LEU A 18 -14.42 -7.75 0.70
CA LEU A 18 -14.50 -7.10 2.00
C LEU A 18 -15.46 -5.90 2.01
N ARG A 19 -15.51 -5.09 0.93
CA ARG A 19 -16.51 -4.02 0.81
C ARG A 19 -17.92 -4.58 0.78
N GLN A 20 -18.15 -5.63 -0.01
CA GLN A 20 -19.45 -6.28 -0.11
C GLN A 20 -19.88 -6.90 1.21
N LEU A 21 -18.95 -7.56 1.92
CA LEU A 21 -19.21 -8.07 3.27
C LEU A 21 -19.57 -6.94 4.24
N TYR A 22 -18.78 -5.86 4.26
CA TYR A 22 -19.09 -4.69 5.08
C TYR A 22 -20.50 -4.14 4.79
N PHE A 23 -20.92 -4.04 3.52
CA PHE A 23 -22.23 -3.53 3.17
C PHE A 23 -23.39 -4.42 3.62
N ARG A 24 -23.18 -5.72 3.74
CA ARG A 24 -24.16 -6.66 4.32
C ARG A 24 -24.23 -6.58 5.84
N GLU A 25 -23.07 -6.58 6.49
CA GLU A 25 -22.96 -6.74 7.94
C GLU A 25 -23.04 -5.42 8.73
N ARG A 26 -23.03 -4.28 8.04
CA ARG A 26 -23.07 -2.98 8.71
C ARG A 26 -24.40 -2.73 9.41
N ILE A 27 -24.32 -2.14 10.59
CA ILE A 27 -25.46 -1.65 11.35
C ILE A 27 -25.56 -0.14 11.16
N GLN A 28 -26.75 0.35 10.77
CA GLN A 28 -27.00 1.78 10.71
C GLN A 28 -27.21 2.31 12.12
N VAL A 29 -26.50 3.37 12.45
CA VAL A 29 -26.59 4.01 13.76
C VAL A 29 -27.10 5.44 13.65
N SER A 30 -27.89 5.86 14.62
CA SER A 30 -28.37 7.24 14.73
C SER A 30 -27.34 8.11 15.48
N ARG A 31 -27.48 9.43 15.36
CA ARG A 31 -26.70 10.38 16.17
C ARG A 31 -26.98 10.27 17.66
N LYS A 32 -28.14 9.69 18.03
CA LYS A 32 -28.58 9.51 19.42
C LYS A 32 -28.13 8.18 20.01
N THR A 33 -27.42 7.33 19.26
CA THR A 33 -26.95 6.02 19.73
C THR A 33 -25.98 6.20 20.88
N VAL A 34 -26.32 5.62 22.04
CA VAL A 34 -25.48 5.65 23.23
C VAL A 34 -24.52 4.46 23.14
N TRP A 35 -23.29 4.70 22.73
CA TRP A 35 -22.28 3.66 22.49
C TRP A 35 -21.92 2.81 23.71
N ARG A 36 -22.15 3.33 24.93
CA ARG A 36 -21.95 2.56 26.16
C ARG A 36 -22.93 1.39 26.32
N GLU A 37 -24.09 1.49 25.66
CA GLU A 37 -25.13 0.48 25.69
C GLU A 37 -24.95 -0.61 24.63
N VAL A 38 -23.99 -0.47 23.72
CA VAL A 38 -23.73 -1.40 22.61
C VAL A 38 -22.25 -1.81 22.56
N PRO A 39 -21.74 -2.45 23.63
CA PRO A 39 -20.29 -2.67 23.80
C PRO A 39 -19.67 -3.62 22.76
N HIS A 40 -20.47 -4.45 22.09
CA HIS A 40 -20.05 -5.37 21.05
C HIS A 40 -19.88 -4.69 19.68
N LEU A 41 -20.32 -3.43 19.53
CA LEU A 41 -20.15 -2.70 18.28
C LEU A 41 -18.99 -1.70 18.33
N ILE A 42 -18.41 -1.44 17.16
CA ILE A 42 -17.47 -0.35 16.96
C ILE A 42 -17.96 0.58 15.84
N GLN A 43 -17.96 1.86 16.11
CA GLN A 43 -18.32 2.85 15.11
C GLN A 43 -17.21 3.01 14.08
N VAL A 44 -17.51 2.79 12.79
CA VAL A 44 -16.55 2.92 11.67
C VAL A 44 -16.78 4.19 10.85
N SER A 45 -17.97 4.80 10.97
CA SER A 45 -18.30 6.12 10.43
C SER A 45 -19.41 6.80 11.24
N ARG A 46 -19.79 8.00 10.84
CA ARG A 46 -20.85 8.76 11.56
C ARG A 46 -22.18 8.01 11.68
N ARG A 47 -22.51 7.17 10.67
CA ARG A 47 -23.81 6.50 10.55
C ARG A 47 -23.71 4.98 10.51
N SER A 48 -22.51 4.43 10.65
CA SER A 48 -22.31 3.00 10.53
C SER A 48 -21.44 2.45 11.65
N ALA A 49 -21.83 1.29 12.13
CA ALA A 49 -21.07 0.46 13.05
C ALA A 49 -21.02 -0.98 12.54
N VAL A 50 -20.07 -1.73 13.02
CA VAL A 50 -19.89 -3.16 12.74
C VAL A 50 -19.55 -3.88 14.04
N ASP A 51 -19.58 -5.22 14.02
CA ASP A 51 -19.12 -6.01 15.14
C ASP A 51 -17.65 -5.68 15.47
N LYS A 52 -17.39 -5.46 16.75
CA LYS A 52 -16.10 -5.00 17.24
C LYS A 52 -15.03 -6.09 17.15
N GLN A 53 -15.39 -7.34 17.42
CA GLN A 53 -14.47 -8.48 17.37
C GLN A 53 -14.07 -8.76 15.93
N TRP A 54 -15.05 -8.81 15.03
CA TRP A 54 -14.80 -8.93 13.59
C TRP A 54 -13.85 -7.83 13.09
N PHE A 55 -14.17 -6.56 13.35
CA PHE A 55 -13.37 -5.43 12.88
C PHE A 55 -11.93 -5.45 13.41
N ARG A 56 -11.74 -5.79 14.70
CA ARG A 56 -10.42 -5.88 15.31
C ARG A 56 -9.61 -7.08 14.83
N GLY A 57 -10.28 -8.14 14.39
CA GLY A 57 -9.65 -9.31 13.76
C GLY A 57 -9.16 -9.03 12.33
N LEU A 58 -9.61 -7.94 11.69
CA LEU A 58 -9.09 -7.52 10.41
C LEU A 58 -7.68 -6.97 10.58
N GLY A 59 -6.77 -7.36 9.68
CA GLY A 59 -5.48 -6.68 9.55
C GLY A 59 -5.64 -5.20 9.22
N LEU A 60 -4.64 -4.39 9.57
CA LEU A 60 -4.75 -2.93 9.50
C LEU A 60 -5.19 -2.40 8.12
N LYS A 61 -4.62 -2.91 7.02
CA LYS A 61 -5.03 -2.53 5.64
C LYS A 61 -6.50 -2.82 5.37
N ARG A 62 -7.02 -3.95 5.84
CA ARG A 62 -8.45 -4.32 5.70
C ARG A 62 -9.35 -3.39 6.50
N GLN A 63 -8.91 -2.91 7.66
CA GLN A 63 -9.63 -1.89 8.42
C GLN A 63 -9.75 -0.57 7.63
N PHE A 64 -8.73 -0.20 6.82
CA PHE A 64 -8.80 0.95 5.91
C PHE A 64 -9.87 0.78 4.84
N VAL A 65 -10.04 -0.41 4.28
CA VAL A 65 -11.13 -0.70 3.32
C VAL A 65 -12.49 -0.42 3.98
N VAL A 66 -12.74 -1.02 5.14
CA VAL A 66 -14.03 -0.88 5.85
C VAL A 66 -14.30 0.58 6.25
N ARG A 67 -13.34 1.26 6.87
CA ARG A 67 -13.49 2.67 7.29
C ARG A 67 -13.67 3.61 6.11
N GLY A 68 -12.91 3.39 5.01
CA GLY A 68 -13.03 4.17 3.79
C GLY A 68 -14.42 4.02 3.15
N ALA A 69 -14.90 2.79 2.99
CA ALA A 69 -16.24 2.52 2.45
C ALA A 69 -17.34 3.12 3.33
N ALA A 70 -17.22 2.99 4.65
CA ALA A 70 -18.18 3.54 5.61
C ALA A 70 -18.25 5.08 5.53
N ALA A 71 -17.09 5.74 5.53
CA ALA A 71 -17.00 7.19 5.51
C ALA A 71 -17.42 7.78 4.15
N SER A 72 -17.10 7.11 3.04
CA SER A 72 -17.51 7.54 1.69
C SER A 72 -19.03 7.58 1.54
N ARG A 73 -19.75 6.61 2.10
CA ARG A 73 -21.22 6.63 2.10
C ARG A 73 -21.81 7.79 2.88
N ASP A 74 -21.19 8.16 3.98
CA ASP A 74 -21.64 9.30 4.78
C ASP A 74 -21.37 10.64 4.09
N ALA A 75 -20.34 10.71 3.28
CA ALA A 75 -19.81 11.93 2.68
C ALA A 75 -20.39 12.26 1.29
N ARG A 76 -21.27 11.44 0.72
CA ARG A 76 -22.00 11.56 -0.56
C ARG A 76 -21.22 12.06 -1.78
N LYS A 77 -20.62 13.27 -1.73
CA LYS A 77 -19.91 13.92 -2.86
C LYS A 77 -18.40 13.88 -2.72
N ALA A 78 -17.89 13.50 -1.54
CA ALA A 78 -16.47 13.48 -1.31
C ALA A 78 -15.82 12.24 -1.93
N VAL A 79 -14.58 12.41 -2.35
CA VAL A 79 -13.74 11.38 -2.98
C VAL A 79 -12.66 10.98 -1.99
N LEU A 80 -12.50 9.70 -1.74
CA LEU A 80 -11.41 9.15 -0.90
C LEU A 80 -10.05 9.42 -1.55
N LEU A 81 -9.07 9.75 -0.72
CA LEU A 81 -7.69 10.04 -1.10
C LEU A 81 -6.70 9.13 -0.38
N GLY A 82 -5.47 9.10 -0.89
CA GLY A 82 -4.31 8.52 -0.23
C GLY A 82 -4.51 7.06 0.16
N GLU A 83 -4.16 6.69 1.40
CA GLU A 83 -4.21 5.30 1.88
C GLU A 83 -5.63 4.71 1.85
N PHE A 84 -6.64 5.53 2.05
CA PHE A 84 -8.03 5.05 1.98
C PHE A 84 -8.47 4.75 0.56
N ALA A 85 -8.02 5.53 -0.43
CA ALA A 85 -8.22 5.22 -1.85
C ALA A 85 -7.39 4.00 -2.26
N ALA A 86 -6.11 3.96 -1.89
CA ALA A 86 -5.23 2.83 -2.15
C ALA A 86 -5.79 1.51 -1.62
N ALA A 87 -6.35 1.52 -0.39
CA ALA A 87 -6.98 0.34 0.20
C ALA A 87 -8.17 -0.18 -0.62
N GLN A 88 -8.97 0.71 -1.21
CA GLN A 88 -10.12 0.29 -2.05
C GLN A 88 -9.67 -0.42 -3.34
N TRP A 89 -8.51 -0.07 -3.87
CA TRP A 89 -7.91 -0.69 -5.05
C TRP A 89 -7.10 -1.96 -4.74
N GLY A 90 -6.73 -2.19 -3.47
CA GLY A 90 -5.70 -3.17 -3.10
C GLY A 90 -4.28 -2.71 -3.44
N MET A 91 -4.06 -1.41 -3.66
CA MET A 91 -2.72 -0.85 -3.91
C MET A 91 -1.81 -1.03 -2.70
N TRP A 92 -0.52 -1.10 -2.98
CA TRP A 92 0.49 -1.21 -1.94
C TRP A 92 0.71 0.11 -1.19
N PHE A 93 0.63 0.05 0.14
CA PHE A 93 0.91 1.17 1.03
C PHE A 93 1.24 0.68 2.44
N VAL A 94 1.91 1.50 3.22
CA VAL A 94 2.07 1.32 4.66
C VAL A 94 0.89 1.98 5.36
N ALA A 95 0.11 1.19 6.08
CA ALA A 95 -1.05 1.67 6.82
C ALA A 95 -0.61 2.27 8.17
N PRO A 96 -0.81 3.56 8.42
CA PRO A 96 -0.53 4.16 9.73
C PRO A 96 -1.56 3.67 10.77
N LYS A 97 -1.11 3.49 12.04
CA LYS A 97 -1.97 2.98 13.13
C LYS A 97 -3.17 3.89 13.40
N ASP A 98 -2.94 5.20 13.44
CA ASP A 98 -3.98 6.21 13.68
C ASP A 98 -4.04 7.16 12.48
N HIS A 99 -5.15 7.16 11.78
CA HIS A 99 -5.34 8.06 10.65
C HIS A 99 -6.79 8.45 10.44
N ASP A 100 -7.00 9.74 10.21
CA ASP A 100 -8.31 10.23 9.79
C ASP A 100 -8.55 9.87 8.32
N VAL A 101 -9.79 9.53 7.98
CA VAL A 101 -10.19 9.28 6.61
C VAL A 101 -9.99 10.55 5.78
N GLN A 102 -9.23 10.46 4.70
CA GLN A 102 -8.89 11.61 3.87
C GLN A 102 -9.83 11.71 2.68
N PHE A 103 -10.33 12.93 2.49
CA PHE A 103 -11.24 13.26 1.42
C PHE A 103 -10.82 14.52 0.66
N ALA A 104 -11.29 14.63 -0.58
CA ALA A 104 -11.40 15.89 -1.30
C ALA A 104 -12.83 16.06 -1.86
N LEU A 105 -13.21 17.31 -2.08
CA LEU A 105 -14.41 17.60 -2.86
C LEU A 105 -14.04 17.79 -4.34
N PRO A 106 -14.92 17.42 -5.29
CA PRO A 106 -14.68 17.64 -6.73
C PRO A 106 -14.29 19.08 -7.07
N SER A 107 -14.84 20.05 -6.36
CA SER A 107 -14.53 21.49 -6.51
C SER A 107 -13.15 21.87 -5.98
N GLY A 108 -12.52 21.07 -5.12
CA GLY A 108 -11.29 21.38 -4.41
C GLY A 108 -11.47 22.32 -3.19
N HIS A 109 -12.70 22.75 -2.91
CA HIS A 109 -12.98 23.60 -1.76
C HIS A 109 -13.06 22.78 -0.48
N LEU A 110 -12.70 23.39 0.65
CA LEU A 110 -12.89 22.74 1.96
C LEU A 110 -14.33 22.96 2.44
N PRO A 111 -14.98 21.95 3.01
CA PRO A 111 -16.27 22.14 3.66
C PRO A 111 -16.09 22.99 4.93
N PRO A 112 -17.17 23.67 5.41
CA PRO A 112 -17.14 24.40 6.67
C PRO A 112 -16.70 23.49 7.83
N LYS A 113 -15.90 24.02 8.77
CA LYS A 113 -15.35 23.23 9.90
C LYS A 113 -16.40 22.50 10.73
N ASN A 114 -17.56 23.11 10.92
CA ASN A 114 -18.69 22.53 11.66
C ASN A 114 -19.41 21.39 10.91
N ALA A 115 -19.14 21.24 9.62
CA ALA A 115 -19.74 20.14 8.80
C ALA A 115 -18.83 18.91 8.70
N LEU A 116 -17.61 18.96 9.26
CA LEU A 116 -16.65 17.86 9.17
C LEU A 116 -17.10 16.70 10.08
N PRO A 117 -17.19 15.48 9.54
CA PRO A 117 -17.38 14.30 10.38
C PRO A 117 -16.16 14.07 11.28
N VAL A 118 -16.39 13.46 12.45
CA VAL A 118 -15.31 13.04 13.35
C VAL A 118 -14.37 12.06 12.62
N SER A 119 -13.08 12.15 12.90
CA SER A 119 -12.04 11.30 12.29
C SER A 119 -11.97 11.40 10.76
N THR A 120 -12.29 12.57 10.20
CA THR A 120 -12.12 12.84 8.77
C THR A 120 -11.34 14.11 8.53
N LYS A 121 -10.51 14.11 7.48
CA LYS A 121 -9.75 15.29 7.03
C LYS A 121 -10.04 15.56 5.56
N PHE A 122 -10.40 16.81 5.25
CA PHE A 122 -10.54 17.25 3.88
C PHE A 122 -9.27 17.97 3.39
N LYS A 123 -8.86 17.65 2.18
CA LYS A 123 -7.76 18.30 1.48
C LYS A 123 -8.30 19.23 0.40
N ALA A 124 -7.68 20.41 0.25
CA ALA A 124 -8.01 21.36 -0.82
C ALA A 124 -7.43 20.87 -2.16
N PHE A 125 -7.79 19.66 -2.56
CA PHE A 125 -7.38 19.01 -3.80
C PHE A 125 -8.58 18.92 -4.73
N LYS A 126 -8.48 19.50 -5.92
CA LYS A 126 -9.50 19.34 -6.96
C LYS A 126 -9.46 17.88 -7.46
N THR A 127 -10.62 17.23 -7.48
CA THR A 127 -10.79 15.85 -7.96
C THR A 127 -11.87 15.81 -9.04
N PRO A 128 -11.51 16.21 -10.30
CA PRO A 128 -12.46 16.17 -11.41
C PRO A 128 -12.91 14.72 -11.68
N PRO A 129 -14.04 14.52 -12.39
CA PRO A 129 -14.53 13.18 -12.72
C PRO A 129 -13.50 12.30 -13.44
N ALA A 130 -12.61 12.88 -14.26
CA ALA A 130 -11.54 12.16 -14.95
C ALA A 130 -10.50 11.54 -14.00
N ASP A 131 -10.37 12.07 -12.76
CA ASP A 131 -9.43 11.58 -11.74
C ASP A 131 -10.10 10.67 -10.72
N THR A 132 -11.35 10.30 -10.91
CA THR A 132 -12.15 9.57 -9.92
C THR A 132 -12.76 8.30 -10.52
N ALA A 133 -12.98 7.31 -9.67
CA ALA A 133 -13.71 6.09 -9.98
C ALA A 133 -14.76 5.82 -8.88
N GLU A 134 -15.68 4.93 -9.17
CA GLU A 134 -16.68 4.47 -8.21
C GLU A 134 -16.60 2.94 -8.09
N LEU A 135 -16.29 2.44 -6.91
CA LEU A 135 -16.14 1.01 -6.58
C LEU A 135 -17.23 0.60 -5.59
N ASP A 136 -18.20 -0.17 -6.02
CA ASP A 136 -19.36 -0.59 -5.20
C ASP A 136 -20.05 0.60 -4.49
N GLY A 137 -20.18 1.75 -5.16
CA GLY A 137 -20.73 2.98 -4.61
C GLY A 137 -19.79 3.77 -3.70
N VAL A 138 -18.52 3.41 -3.64
CA VAL A 138 -17.46 4.13 -2.93
C VAL A 138 -16.68 5.00 -3.94
N ARG A 139 -16.68 6.32 -3.75
CA ARG A 139 -15.94 7.24 -4.61
C ARG A 139 -14.49 7.36 -4.17
N VAL A 140 -13.59 7.08 -5.09
CA VAL A 140 -12.15 7.04 -4.85
C VAL A 140 -11.39 7.78 -5.96
N THR A 141 -10.18 8.25 -5.68
CA THR A 141 -9.27 8.62 -6.75
C THR A 141 -8.84 7.36 -7.51
N HIS A 142 -8.70 7.46 -8.85
CA HIS A 142 -8.19 6.34 -9.63
C HIS A 142 -6.69 6.08 -9.31
N PRO A 143 -6.11 4.92 -9.68
CA PRO A 143 -4.78 4.52 -9.21
C PRO A 143 -3.65 5.53 -9.48
N LEU A 144 -3.53 6.05 -10.70
CA LEU A 144 -2.51 7.07 -11.02
C LEU A 144 -2.69 8.34 -10.17
N ARG A 145 -3.95 8.75 -9.95
CA ARG A 145 -4.23 9.91 -9.08
C ARG A 145 -3.88 9.62 -7.61
N THR A 146 -4.14 8.41 -7.14
CA THR A 146 -3.77 7.99 -5.77
C THR A 146 -2.26 8.08 -5.56
N TYR A 147 -1.46 7.65 -6.54
CA TYR A 147 -0.01 7.85 -6.56
C TYR A 147 0.37 9.33 -6.44
N VAL A 148 -0.22 10.19 -7.28
CA VAL A 148 0.02 11.65 -7.23
C VAL A 148 -0.36 12.22 -5.87
N ASP A 149 -1.45 11.77 -5.27
CA ASP A 149 -1.87 12.22 -3.94
C ASP A 149 -0.85 11.82 -2.86
N PHE A 150 -0.23 10.63 -2.92
CA PHE A 150 0.89 10.28 -2.04
C PHE A 150 2.08 11.23 -2.21
N CYS A 151 2.44 11.58 -3.45
CA CYS A 151 3.49 12.55 -3.70
C CYS A 151 3.15 13.93 -3.10
N ARG A 152 1.92 14.42 -3.29
CA ARG A 152 1.43 15.70 -2.75
C ARG A 152 1.39 15.72 -1.22
N MET A 153 1.02 14.60 -0.60
CA MET A 153 0.96 14.45 0.85
C MET A 153 2.31 14.11 1.48
N GLN A 154 3.37 14.08 0.65
CA GLN A 154 4.74 13.84 1.10
C GLN A 154 4.99 12.43 1.68
N LYS A 155 4.26 11.45 1.25
CA LYS A 155 4.39 10.05 1.66
C LYS A 155 5.27 9.29 0.68
N VAL A 156 6.59 9.49 0.76
CA VAL A 156 7.56 8.99 -0.21
C VAL A 156 7.51 7.46 -0.31
N VAL A 157 7.52 6.76 0.81
CA VAL A 157 7.46 5.29 0.83
C VAL A 157 6.17 4.79 0.15
N ASN A 158 5.01 5.38 0.50
CA ASN A 158 3.74 5.00 -0.12
C ASN A 158 3.70 5.34 -1.63
N ALA A 159 4.31 6.44 -2.06
CA ALA A 159 4.41 6.76 -3.49
C ALA A 159 5.25 5.72 -4.25
N ARG A 160 6.36 5.25 -3.68
CA ARG A 160 7.19 4.20 -4.26
C ARG A 160 6.46 2.87 -4.35
N LEU A 161 5.76 2.47 -3.28
CA LEU A 161 4.95 1.25 -3.26
C LEU A 161 3.82 1.31 -4.30
N ALA A 162 3.19 2.48 -4.44
CA ALA A 162 2.15 2.70 -5.45
C ALA A 162 2.69 2.54 -6.88
N ILE A 163 3.91 3.01 -7.18
CA ILE A 163 4.56 2.79 -8.49
C ILE A 163 4.75 1.29 -8.74
N GLY A 164 5.30 0.55 -7.77
CA GLY A 164 5.50 -0.89 -7.91
C GLY A 164 4.18 -1.61 -8.21
N TRP A 165 3.12 -1.23 -7.51
CA TRP A 165 1.79 -1.78 -7.78
C TRP A 165 1.28 -1.41 -9.18
N LEU A 166 1.43 -0.15 -9.61
CA LEU A 166 1.02 0.31 -10.95
C LEU A 166 1.73 -0.46 -12.07
N LEU A 167 3.05 -0.61 -11.98
CA LEU A 167 3.84 -1.36 -12.96
C LEU A 167 3.38 -2.82 -13.07
N ARG A 168 3.13 -3.47 -11.93
CA ARG A 168 2.62 -4.84 -11.89
C ARG A 168 1.23 -4.97 -12.54
N HIS A 169 0.44 -3.91 -12.54
CA HIS A 169 -0.89 -3.87 -13.15
C HIS A 169 -0.88 -3.30 -14.58
N GLY A 170 0.29 -3.31 -15.23
CA GLY A 170 0.44 -3.02 -16.66
C GLY A 170 0.56 -1.54 -17.04
N PHE A 171 0.71 -0.64 -16.05
CA PHE A 171 1.07 0.74 -16.36
C PHE A 171 2.54 0.83 -16.75
N THR A 172 2.84 1.61 -17.76
CA THR A 172 4.23 1.90 -18.13
C THR A 172 4.81 3.02 -17.26
N ALA A 173 6.13 3.05 -17.15
CA ALA A 173 6.83 4.12 -16.44
C ALA A 173 6.53 5.49 -17.06
N ASP A 174 6.44 5.56 -18.40
CA ASP A 174 6.13 6.79 -19.13
C ASP A 174 4.72 7.28 -18.81
N GLU A 175 3.72 6.39 -18.80
CA GLU A 175 2.35 6.76 -18.42
C GLU A 175 2.24 7.31 -17.00
N ILE A 176 2.97 6.71 -16.06
CA ILE A 176 3.02 7.18 -14.65
C ILE A 176 3.69 8.55 -14.58
N SER A 177 4.79 8.74 -15.31
CA SER A 177 5.53 10.00 -15.35
C SER A 177 4.71 11.11 -15.99
N ASP A 178 4.13 10.88 -17.17
CA ASP A 178 3.32 11.84 -17.90
C ASP A 178 2.11 12.29 -17.07
N TYR A 179 1.45 11.33 -16.41
CA TYR A 179 0.35 11.67 -15.52
C TYR A 179 0.81 12.52 -14.33
N ALA A 180 1.93 12.16 -13.69
CA ALA A 180 2.49 12.95 -12.58
C ALA A 180 2.92 14.35 -13.04
N ASP A 181 3.46 14.49 -14.25
CA ASP A 181 3.91 15.75 -14.80
C ASP A 181 2.75 16.70 -15.11
N SER A 182 1.56 16.20 -15.39
CA SER A 182 0.35 17.01 -15.50
C SER A 182 0.01 17.77 -14.20
N PHE A 183 0.56 17.33 -13.06
CA PHE A 183 0.42 17.96 -11.73
C PHE A 183 1.69 18.67 -11.26
N ALA A 184 2.62 18.99 -12.16
CA ALA A 184 3.96 19.51 -11.83
C ALA A 184 3.97 20.68 -10.82
N GLY A 185 3.00 21.59 -10.90
CA GLY A 185 2.86 22.71 -9.97
C GLY A 185 2.41 22.34 -8.56
N SER A 186 1.95 21.12 -8.33
CA SER A 186 1.40 20.65 -7.05
C SER A 186 2.25 19.60 -6.32
N ILE A 187 3.32 19.13 -6.96
CA ILE A 187 4.24 18.13 -6.41
C ILE A 187 5.61 18.74 -6.21
N HIS A 188 6.22 18.52 -5.05
CA HIS A 188 7.57 18.99 -4.79
C HIS A 188 8.56 18.38 -5.80
N PRO A 189 9.40 19.16 -6.53
CA PRO A 189 10.22 18.67 -7.64
C PRO A 189 11.14 17.49 -7.28
N ARG A 190 11.74 17.51 -6.08
CA ARG A 190 12.62 16.44 -5.60
C ARG A 190 11.88 15.10 -5.45
N ARG A 191 10.65 15.11 -4.94
CA ARG A 191 9.84 13.92 -4.73
C ARG A 191 9.31 13.38 -6.03
N ARG A 192 8.92 14.25 -6.96
CA ARG A 192 8.55 13.86 -8.31
C ARG A 192 9.69 13.12 -8.99
N ARG A 193 10.93 13.62 -8.93
CA ARG A 193 12.11 12.95 -9.51
C ARG A 193 12.35 11.58 -8.88
N LEU A 194 12.31 11.47 -7.55
CA LEU A 194 12.50 10.20 -6.85
C LEU A 194 11.42 9.19 -7.25
N ALA A 195 10.18 9.61 -7.28
CA ALA A 195 9.06 8.75 -7.65
C ALA A 195 9.10 8.32 -9.13
N ALA A 196 9.57 9.18 -10.04
CA ALA A 196 9.71 8.87 -11.45
C ALA A 196 10.92 7.97 -11.77
N ILE A 197 12.01 8.10 -11.01
CA ILE A 197 13.25 7.33 -11.26
C ILE A 197 13.16 5.91 -10.71
N LEU A 198 12.37 5.68 -9.66
CA LEU A 198 12.30 4.38 -9.00
C LEU A 198 11.94 3.20 -9.93
N PRO A 199 11.00 3.33 -10.88
CA PRO A 199 10.69 2.26 -11.82
C PRO A 199 11.89 1.75 -12.63
N TYR A 200 12.85 2.62 -12.92
CA TYR A 200 14.04 2.28 -13.67
C TYR A 200 15.16 1.68 -12.82
N GLN A 201 15.14 1.96 -11.50
CA GLN A 201 16.19 1.51 -10.59
C GLN A 201 15.90 0.13 -9.96
N VAL A 202 14.65 -0.31 -9.94
CA VAL A 202 14.25 -1.54 -9.24
C VAL A 202 13.28 -2.41 -10.07
N PRO A 203 13.63 -2.74 -11.32
CA PRO A 203 12.73 -3.47 -12.21
C PRO A 203 12.41 -4.90 -11.74
N HIS A 204 13.15 -5.42 -10.75
CA HIS A 204 13.04 -6.79 -10.26
C HIS A 204 12.37 -6.91 -8.89
N LEU A 205 11.91 -5.80 -8.31
CA LEU A 205 11.16 -5.84 -7.05
C LEU A 205 9.66 -6.03 -7.35
N GLU A 206 9.29 -7.28 -7.59
CA GLU A 206 7.95 -7.64 -8.07
C GLU A 206 6.91 -7.75 -6.95
N THR A 207 7.34 -7.76 -5.69
CA THR A 207 6.44 -7.98 -4.57
C THR A 207 6.48 -6.87 -3.53
N PHE A 208 5.37 -6.73 -2.81
CA PHE A 208 5.19 -5.69 -1.79
C PHE A 208 6.29 -5.69 -0.72
N PRO A 209 6.67 -6.83 -0.11
CA PRO A 209 7.67 -6.83 0.97
C PRO A 209 9.05 -6.38 0.52
N TYR A 210 9.50 -6.78 -0.65
CA TYR A 210 10.79 -6.34 -1.20
C TYR A 210 10.79 -4.86 -1.57
N MET A 211 9.70 -4.36 -2.18
CA MET A 211 9.54 -2.93 -2.45
C MET A 211 9.51 -2.10 -1.18
N LEU A 212 8.86 -2.61 -0.13
CA LEU A 212 8.82 -1.94 1.16
C LEU A 212 10.21 -1.89 1.79
N ALA A 213 10.89 -3.02 1.89
CA ALA A 213 12.25 -3.11 2.44
C ALA A 213 13.21 -2.17 1.72
N HIS A 214 13.26 -2.23 0.39
CA HIS A 214 14.08 -1.32 -0.41
C HIS A 214 13.75 0.15 -0.13
N SER A 215 12.46 0.50 -0.12
CA SER A 215 12.03 1.89 0.09
C SER A 215 12.39 2.43 1.47
N LEU A 216 12.32 1.60 2.52
CA LEU A 216 12.70 1.98 3.88
C LEU A 216 14.21 2.17 4.02
N LEU A 217 15.00 1.28 3.43
CA LEU A 217 16.45 1.34 3.47
C LEU A 217 16.98 2.54 2.67
N ASP A 218 16.44 2.80 1.47
CA ASP A 218 16.79 3.95 0.66
C ASP A 218 16.41 5.28 1.35
N ASP A 219 15.23 5.35 1.99
CA ASP A 219 14.82 6.52 2.77
C ASP A 219 15.78 6.77 3.96
N SER A 220 16.36 5.72 4.51
CA SER A 220 17.36 5.73 5.57
C SER A 220 18.80 5.90 5.04
N ARG A 221 18.98 6.11 3.73
CA ARG A 221 20.28 6.29 3.04
C ARG A 221 21.21 5.08 3.14
N VAL A 222 20.68 3.90 3.33
CA VAL A 222 21.43 2.65 3.21
C VAL A 222 21.69 2.39 1.73
N ASN A 223 22.94 2.09 1.37
CA ASN A 223 23.26 1.71 0.00
C ASN A 223 22.75 0.29 -0.26
N VAL A 224 21.64 0.19 -0.99
CA VAL A 224 21.01 -1.09 -1.33
C VAL A 224 21.05 -1.29 -2.84
N ARG A 225 21.57 -2.43 -3.24
CA ARG A 225 21.53 -2.89 -4.63
C ARG A 225 20.48 -3.98 -4.79
N THR A 226 19.82 -3.99 -5.92
CA THR A 226 18.78 -4.97 -6.24
C THR A 226 19.27 -5.91 -7.35
N HIS A 227 18.77 -7.14 -7.32
CA HIS A 227 19.06 -8.17 -8.32
C HIS A 227 20.56 -8.31 -8.62
N CYS A 228 21.37 -8.35 -7.56
CA CYS A 228 22.82 -8.46 -7.68
C CYS A 228 23.22 -9.90 -8.00
N GLU A 229 23.96 -10.08 -9.08
CA GLU A 229 24.60 -11.35 -9.36
C GLU A 229 25.69 -11.61 -8.28
N LEU A 230 25.51 -12.73 -7.57
CA LEU A 230 26.45 -13.19 -6.54
C LEU A 230 27.40 -14.25 -7.09
N ASP A 231 27.91 -14.07 -8.33
CA ASP A 231 28.67 -15.07 -9.08
C ASP A 231 27.74 -16.14 -9.73
N ARG A 232 28.31 -17.14 -10.38
CA ARG A 232 27.63 -18.19 -11.16
C ARG A 232 26.55 -18.99 -10.42
N MET A 233 26.31 -18.70 -9.13
CA MET A 233 25.46 -19.48 -8.24
C MET A 233 24.09 -18.81 -7.90
N GLY A 234 23.85 -17.57 -8.35
CA GLY A 234 22.55 -16.93 -8.13
C GLY A 234 22.58 -15.42 -7.92
N PHE A 235 21.43 -14.89 -7.61
CA PHE A 235 21.20 -13.45 -7.41
C PHE A 235 20.74 -13.18 -5.99
N ALA A 236 21.16 -12.04 -5.43
CA ALA A 236 20.53 -11.45 -4.25
C ALA A 236 19.46 -10.45 -4.71
N THR A 237 18.25 -10.61 -4.25
CA THR A 237 17.18 -9.64 -4.53
C THR A 237 17.48 -8.29 -3.89
N LEU A 238 17.97 -8.31 -2.64
CA LEU A 238 18.45 -7.11 -1.93
C LEU A 238 19.84 -7.39 -1.33
N LEU A 239 20.79 -6.50 -1.62
CA LEU A 239 22.14 -6.52 -1.07
C LEU A 239 22.44 -5.16 -0.46
N ALA A 240 22.52 -5.09 0.87
CA ALA A 240 22.91 -3.88 1.58
C ALA A 240 24.44 -3.83 1.75
N GLY A 241 25.03 -2.69 1.39
CA GLY A 241 26.47 -2.55 1.32
C GLY A 241 27.09 -3.50 0.30
N ASN A 242 28.15 -4.22 0.72
CA ASN A 242 28.90 -5.13 -0.15
C ASN A 242 28.70 -6.62 0.20
N ASP A 243 28.18 -6.92 1.39
CA ASP A 243 28.22 -8.27 1.95
C ASP A 243 26.91 -8.72 2.64
N LEU A 244 25.94 -7.84 2.87
CA LEU A 244 24.74 -8.17 3.60
C LEU A 244 23.57 -8.49 2.67
N VAL A 245 23.25 -9.76 2.55
CA VAL A 245 22.08 -10.25 1.78
C VAL A 245 20.84 -10.21 2.67
N ILE A 246 19.82 -9.52 2.22
CA ILE A 246 18.51 -9.45 2.89
C ILE A 246 17.56 -10.41 2.20
N LEU A 247 17.02 -11.34 2.97
CA LEU A 247 16.09 -12.37 2.53
C LEU A 247 14.74 -12.11 3.21
N ILE A 248 13.68 -12.04 2.39
CA ILE A 248 12.33 -11.81 2.89
C ILE A 248 11.49 -13.03 2.58
N ASP A 249 10.90 -13.59 3.65
CA ASP A 249 9.92 -14.69 3.52
C ASP A 249 8.55 -14.07 3.21
N GLU A 250 8.14 -14.21 1.96
CA GLU A 250 6.95 -13.53 1.43
C GLU A 250 5.67 -14.31 1.70
N ASP A 251 5.76 -15.65 1.86
CA ASP A 251 4.58 -16.49 1.86
C ASP A 251 4.73 -17.72 2.76
N PRO A 252 3.71 -18.00 3.61
CA PRO A 252 3.55 -19.32 4.24
C PRO A 252 3.51 -20.48 3.24
N HIS A 253 3.21 -20.21 1.96
CA HIS A 253 3.25 -21.21 0.89
C HIS A 253 4.64 -21.79 0.63
N TRP A 254 5.74 -21.08 0.91
CA TRP A 254 7.07 -21.67 0.79
C TRP A 254 7.25 -22.88 1.69
N ARG A 255 6.66 -22.87 2.87
CA ARG A 255 6.67 -24.04 3.78
C ARG A 255 5.82 -25.20 3.26
N ALA A 256 4.74 -24.91 2.54
CA ALA A 256 3.90 -25.91 1.91
C ALA A 256 4.57 -26.51 0.65
N LEU A 257 5.26 -25.68 -0.14
CA LEU A 257 6.04 -26.13 -1.30
C LEU A 257 7.26 -26.97 -0.90
N GLU A 258 7.86 -26.75 0.28
CA GLU A 258 8.93 -27.59 0.81
C GLU A 258 8.41 -29.01 1.19
N ALA A 259 7.11 -29.19 1.38
CA ALA A 259 6.48 -30.47 1.66
C ALA A 259 6.12 -31.29 0.40
N GLU A 260 6.24 -30.70 -0.79
CA GLU A 260 6.01 -31.41 -2.06
C GLU A 260 7.26 -32.16 -2.55
N PRO A 261 7.14 -33.21 -3.42
CA PRO A 261 8.27 -34.00 -3.92
C PRO A 261 9.42 -33.17 -4.53
N ASP A 262 9.11 -32.05 -5.17
CA ASP A 262 10.09 -31.08 -5.67
C ASP A 262 10.67 -30.17 -4.57
N GLY A 263 10.03 -30.09 -3.41
CA GLY A 263 10.47 -29.28 -2.27
C GLY A 263 11.81 -29.72 -1.70
N LEU A 264 12.11 -31.02 -1.72
CA LEU A 264 13.41 -31.56 -1.31
C LEU A 264 14.55 -31.08 -2.23
N ARG A 265 14.28 -30.93 -3.53
CA ARG A 265 15.25 -30.38 -4.50
C ARG A 265 15.48 -28.90 -4.28
N LEU A 266 14.42 -28.16 -3.99
CA LEU A 266 14.49 -26.74 -3.66
C LEU A 266 15.24 -26.51 -2.34
N ALA A 267 14.93 -27.28 -1.29
CA ALA A 267 15.63 -27.22 -0.01
C ALA A 267 17.12 -27.60 -0.14
N HIS A 268 17.46 -28.59 -0.98
CA HIS A 268 18.84 -28.94 -1.26
C HIS A 268 19.60 -27.81 -1.98
N ASN A 269 18.99 -27.21 -2.98
CA ASN A 269 19.58 -26.09 -3.71
C ASN A 269 19.75 -24.86 -2.80
N ARG A 270 18.77 -24.59 -1.92
CA ARG A 270 18.86 -23.54 -0.91
C ARG A 270 20.04 -23.76 0.04
N ARG A 271 20.21 -24.96 0.61
CA ARG A 271 21.33 -25.31 1.50
C ARG A 271 22.69 -25.25 0.78
N LYS A 272 22.74 -25.61 -0.51
CA LYS A 272 23.95 -25.50 -1.32
C LYS A 272 24.34 -24.04 -1.54
N ARG A 273 23.36 -23.20 -1.82
CA ARG A 273 23.51 -21.75 -1.97
C ARG A 273 23.97 -21.12 -0.65
N GLU A 274 23.32 -21.45 0.46
CA GLU A 274 23.66 -20.93 1.80
C GLU A 274 25.10 -21.23 2.21
N ARG A 275 25.57 -22.46 1.95
CA ARG A 275 26.97 -22.85 2.21
C ARG A 275 27.95 -22.07 1.34
N TRP A 276 27.61 -21.85 0.08
CA TRP A 276 28.46 -21.12 -0.85
C TRP A 276 28.55 -19.62 -0.48
N GLU A 277 27.46 -19.02 -0.11
CA GLU A 277 27.41 -17.60 0.33
C GLU A 277 28.20 -17.39 1.64
N ALA A 278 28.03 -18.31 2.61
CA ALA A 278 28.80 -18.31 3.86
C ALA A 278 30.31 -18.46 3.60
N ALA A 279 30.72 -19.31 2.67
CA ALA A 279 32.13 -19.49 2.30
C ALA A 279 32.78 -18.23 1.66
N ARG A 280 31.96 -17.30 1.17
CA ARG A 280 32.39 -16.03 0.55
C ARG A 280 32.26 -14.80 1.47
N GLY A 281 31.87 -15.02 2.73
CA GLY A 281 31.78 -13.96 3.72
C GLY A 281 30.51 -13.12 3.62
N PHE A 282 29.49 -13.55 2.84
CA PHE A 282 28.19 -12.90 2.86
C PHE A 282 27.48 -13.15 4.18
N ARG A 283 27.06 -12.06 4.83
CA ARG A 283 26.14 -12.09 5.96
C ARG A 283 24.70 -12.15 5.47
N LYS A 284 23.81 -12.72 6.25
CA LYS A 284 22.39 -12.82 5.89
C LYS A 284 21.52 -12.36 7.03
N LEU A 285 20.52 -11.58 6.68
CA LEU A 285 19.38 -11.31 7.56
C LEU A 285 18.11 -11.84 6.91
N TYR A 286 17.29 -12.47 7.75
CA TYR A 286 16.00 -13.03 7.35
C TYR A 286 14.91 -12.23 8.04
N PHE A 287 13.94 -11.77 7.25
CA PHE A 287 12.77 -11.08 7.73
C PHE A 287 11.51 -11.69 7.13
N THR A 288 10.42 -11.64 7.86
CA THR A 288 9.09 -11.87 7.31
C THR A 288 8.50 -10.55 6.81
N ALA A 289 7.56 -10.63 5.87
CA ALA A 289 6.80 -9.46 5.44
C ALA A 289 6.11 -8.75 6.61
N ALA A 290 5.58 -9.53 7.57
CA ALA A 290 4.90 -9.02 8.76
C ALA A 290 5.82 -8.25 9.71
N GLU A 291 7.08 -8.66 9.87
CA GLU A 291 8.08 -7.95 10.67
C GLU A 291 8.41 -6.59 10.05
N ILE A 292 8.62 -6.54 8.75
CA ILE A 292 8.94 -5.28 8.06
C ILE A 292 7.75 -4.31 8.11
N GLU A 293 6.52 -4.79 7.90
CA GLU A 293 5.31 -3.95 8.01
C GLU A 293 5.03 -3.50 9.44
N GLY A 294 5.15 -4.42 10.39
CA GLY A 294 4.81 -4.19 11.80
C GLY A 294 5.79 -3.31 12.55
N ALA A 295 7.08 -3.38 12.21
CA ALA A 295 8.17 -2.68 12.88
C ALA A 295 9.23 -2.14 11.90
N PRO A 296 8.87 -1.19 10.99
CA PRO A 296 9.78 -0.69 9.94
C PRO A 296 11.10 -0.11 10.50
N ASN A 297 11.04 0.58 11.64
CA ASN A 297 12.23 1.17 12.25
C ASN A 297 13.17 0.10 12.83
N SER A 298 12.62 -0.99 13.39
CA SER A 298 13.40 -2.12 13.86
C SER A 298 14.13 -2.81 12.71
N PHE A 299 13.42 -3.07 11.62
CA PHE A 299 14.00 -3.60 10.39
C PHE A 299 15.19 -2.78 9.91
N VAL A 300 15.02 -1.46 9.78
CA VAL A 300 16.10 -0.56 9.35
C VAL A 300 17.29 -0.61 10.33
N SER A 301 17.01 -0.59 11.64
CA SER A 301 18.06 -0.62 12.66
C SER A 301 18.87 -1.92 12.68
N GLU A 302 18.28 -3.04 12.28
CA GLU A 302 18.97 -4.33 12.20
C GLU A 302 19.87 -4.45 10.96
N VAL A 303 19.57 -3.69 9.90
CA VAL A 303 20.33 -3.68 8.64
C VAL A 303 21.53 -2.72 8.72
N ILE A 304 21.44 -1.63 9.51
CA ILE A 304 22.50 -0.64 9.68
C ILE A 304 23.55 -1.13 10.69
#